data_aa311db4ca988383a8241f819afef79f
#
_entry.id   aa311db4ca988383a8241f819afef79f
#
_cell.length_a   1.000
_cell.length_b   1.000
_cell.length_c   1.000
_cell.angle_alpha   90.00
_cell.angle_beta   90.00
_cell.angle_gamma   90.00
#
_symmetry.space_group_name_H-M   'P 1'
#
loop_
_entity.id
_entity.type
_entity.pdbx_description
1 polymer ?
#
loop_
_entity_poly.entity_id
_entity_poly.type
_entity_poly.pdbx_seq_one_letter_code
_entity_poly.pdbx_strand_id
1 'polypeptide(L)'
;SKAIIPFIATLVDDKTDLFDCRVAKLPSINNYHLLLIFAKDQKGEGRFFLCALDSKYNLTDKLLIYTAKDIQWKDKIENCYIHYHIIGSNKITLKEIVAVPEKNVLYKQSSYSFINGKFKVSK
;
A
#
# COMPACT_ATOMS: atom_id res chain seq x y z
N SER A 1 11.01 -17.43 -6.02
CA SER A 1 11.12 -18.38 -7.13
C SER A 1 10.58 -17.78 -8.43
N LYS A 2 10.99 -18.33 -9.54
CA LYS A 2 10.52 -17.85 -10.85
C LYS A 2 9.01 -17.98 -11.04
N ALA A 3 8.37 -18.92 -10.35
CA ALA A 3 6.92 -19.11 -10.44
C ALA A 3 6.14 -18.02 -9.67
N ILE A 4 6.75 -17.40 -8.68
CA ILE A 4 6.10 -16.36 -7.85
C ILE A 4 6.12 -15.01 -8.55
N ILE A 5 7.16 -14.71 -9.33
CA ILE A 5 7.30 -13.40 -9.97
C ILE A 5 6.11 -13.03 -10.86
N PRO A 6 5.62 -13.90 -11.75
CA PRO A 6 4.44 -13.57 -12.57
C PRO A 6 3.19 -13.33 -11.73
N PHE A 7 3.03 -14.08 -10.62
CA PHE A 7 1.90 -13.88 -9.72
C PHE A 7 2.00 -12.51 -9.04
N ILE A 8 3.17 -12.18 -8.47
CA ILE A 8 3.37 -10.88 -7.81
C ILE A 8 3.18 -9.73 -8.77
N ALA A 9 3.59 -9.88 -10.03
CA ALA A 9 3.42 -8.84 -11.04
C ALA A 9 1.96 -8.45 -11.23
N THR A 10 1.01 -9.37 -11.01
CA THR A 10 -0.41 -9.05 -11.10
C THR A 10 -0.93 -8.28 -9.89
N LEU A 11 -0.19 -8.33 -8.77
CA LEU A 11 -0.60 -7.71 -7.50
C LEU A 11 -0.06 -6.29 -7.32
N VAL A 12 0.85 -5.87 -8.16
CA VAL A 12 1.49 -4.56 -8.07
C VAL A 12 1.30 -3.81 -9.39
N ASP A 13 2.03 -2.74 -9.60
CA ASP A 13 1.93 -1.95 -10.83
C ASP A 13 3.27 -1.94 -11.59
N ASP A 14 3.28 -1.27 -12.76
CA ASP A 14 4.45 -1.22 -13.64
C ASP A 14 5.59 -0.35 -13.08
N LYS A 15 5.34 0.44 -12.06
CA LYS A 15 6.38 1.25 -11.39
C LYS A 15 7.15 0.45 -10.35
N THR A 16 6.73 -0.77 -10.07
CA THR A 16 7.32 -1.59 -9.01
C THR A 16 8.43 -2.46 -9.58
N ASP A 17 9.59 -2.45 -8.89
CA ASP A 17 10.67 -3.38 -9.17
C ASP A 17 10.32 -4.71 -8.52
N LEU A 18 10.29 -5.77 -9.33
CA LEU A 18 9.92 -7.10 -8.85
C LEU A 18 11.05 -7.84 -8.13
N PHE A 19 12.28 -7.28 -8.13
CA PHE A 19 13.37 -7.86 -7.37
C PHE A 19 13.22 -7.52 -5.89
N ASP A 20 13.60 -8.45 -5.03
CA ASP A 20 13.56 -8.28 -3.58
C ASP A 20 12.18 -7.99 -3.00
N CYS A 21 11.12 -8.37 -3.73
CA CYS A 21 9.77 -8.30 -3.18
C CYS A 21 9.60 -9.29 -2.03
N ARG A 22 8.94 -8.86 -0.98
CA ARG A 22 8.58 -9.71 0.15
C ARG A 22 7.05 -9.70 0.30
N VAL A 23 6.51 -10.86 0.67
CA VAL A 23 5.07 -11.02 0.84
C VAL A 23 4.81 -11.49 2.26
N ALA A 24 3.91 -10.81 2.95
CA ALA A 24 3.44 -11.24 4.26
C ALA A 24 1.94 -11.53 4.16
N LYS A 25 1.51 -12.67 4.70
CA LYS A 25 0.11 -13.02 4.74
C LYS A 25 -0.50 -12.47 6.02
N LEU A 26 -1.60 -11.75 5.90
CA LEU A 26 -2.38 -11.26 7.03
C LEU A 26 -3.52 -12.24 7.34
N PRO A 27 -4.14 -12.13 8.52
CA PRO A 27 -5.36 -12.91 8.79
C PRO A 27 -6.43 -12.63 7.75
N SER A 28 -7.12 -13.68 7.32
CA SER A 28 -8.19 -13.56 6.32
C SER A 28 -9.40 -12.85 6.91
N ILE A 29 -10.12 -12.11 6.05
CA ILE A 29 -11.37 -11.44 6.42
C ILE A 29 -12.47 -11.99 5.52
N ASN A 30 -13.48 -12.62 6.11
CA ASN A 30 -14.68 -13.10 5.38
C ASN A 30 -14.34 -13.90 4.12
N ASN A 31 -13.44 -14.86 4.25
CA ASN A 31 -12.98 -15.73 3.15
C ASN A 31 -12.12 -15.03 2.10
N TYR A 32 -11.68 -13.82 2.34
CA TYR A 32 -10.70 -13.14 1.50
C TYR A 32 -9.32 -13.24 2.12
N HIS A 33 -8.34 -13.57 1.30
CA HIS A 33 -6.93 -13.57 1.72
C HIS A 33 -6.38 -12.16 1.58
N LEU A 34 -5.63 -11.73 2.59
CA LEU A 34 -4.97 -10.42 2.54
C LEU A 34 -3.46 -10.64 2.51
N LEU A 35 -2.80 -9.98 1.58
CA LEU A 35 -1.35 -10.04 1.44
C LEU A 35 -0.77 -8.63 1.48
N LEU A 36 0.31 -8.48 2.24
CA LEU A 36 1.13 -7.27 2.19
C LEU A 36 2.32 -7.55 1.26
N ILE A 37 2.49 -6.70 0.27
CA ILE A 37 3.62 -6.76 -0.64
C ILE A 37 4.57 -5.63 -0.28
N PHE A 38 5.79 -6.00 0.14
CA PHE A 38 6.86 -5.03 0.43
C PHE A 38 7.79 -5.02 -0.76
N ALA A 39 7.77 -3.94 -1.52
CA ALA A 39 8.54 -3.82 -2.75
C ALA A 39 9.22 -2.46 -2.82
N LYS A 40 9.91 -2.20 -3.92
CA LYS A 40 10.56 -0.92 -4.19
C LYS A 40 10.18 -0.47 -5.60
N ASP A 41 10.29 0.82 -5.85
CA ASP A 41 10.19 1.34 -7.21
C ASP A 41 11.56 1.22 -7.92
N GLN A 42 11.65 1.75 -9.13
CA GLN A 42 12.87 1.67 -9.93
C GLN A 42 14.03 2.49 -9.35
N LYS A 43 13.73 3.40 -8.41
CA LYS A 43 14.73 4.23 -7.73
C LYS A 43 15.15 3.64 -6.39
N GLY A 44 14.56 2.53 -5.97
CA GLY A 44 14.86 1.91 -4.69
C GLY A 44 14.03 2.43 -3.52
N GLU A 45 13.04 3.27 -3.77
CA GLU A 45 12.13 3.76 -2.74
C GLU A 45 11.05 2.74 -2.45
N GLY A 46 10.63 2.66 -1.19
CA GLY A 46 9.59 1.72 -0.78
C GLY A 46 8.28 1.92 -1.51
N ARG A 47 7.65 0.79 -1.85
CA ARG A 47 6.36 0.78 -2.55
C ARG A 47 5.60 -0.45 -2.10
N PHE A 48 4.67 -0.26 -1.17
CA PHE A 48 3.98 -1.36 -0.49
C PHE A 48 2.53 -1.40 -0.89
N PHE A 49 2.02 -2.62 -1.09
CA PHE A 49 0.64 -2.84 -1.49
C PHE A 49 -0.07 -3.74 -0.49
N LEU A 50 -1.33 -3.44 -0.24
CA LEU A 50 -2.24 -4.35 0.43
C LEU A 50 -3.16 -4.93 -0.63
N CYS A 51 -3.14 -6.26 -0.77
CA CYS A 51 -3.88 -6.95 -1.82
C CYS A 51 -4.92 -7.86 -1.19
N ALA A 52 -6.13 -7.85 -1.75
CA ALA A 52 -7.20 -8.77 -1.36
C ALA A 52 -7.41 -9.79 -2.46
N LEU A 53 -7.50 -11.05 -2.08
CA LEU A 53 -7.70 -12.17 -3.00
C LEU A 53 -8.90 -12.97 -2.53
N ASP A 54 -9.70 -13.47 -3.47
CA ASP A 54 -10.82 -14.34 -3.12
C ASP A 54 -10.33 -15.74 -2.70
N SER A 55 -11.25 -16.64 -2.40
CA SER A 55 -10.92 -17.99 -1.94
C SER A 55 -10.14 -18.81 -2.99
N LYS A 56 -10.20 -18.41 -4.25
CA LYS A 56 -9.47 -19.04 -5.35
C LYS A 56 -8.18 -18.30 -5.70
N TYR A 57 -7.78 -17.34 -4.86
CA TYR A 57 -6.60 -16.50 -5.05
C TYR A 57 -6.65 -15.59 -6.28
N ASN A 58 -7.85 -15.20 -6.69
CA ASN A 58 -8.00 -14.14 -7.69
C ASN A 58 -7.98 -12.78 -7.01
N LEU A 59 -7.23 -11.84 -7.57
CA LEU A 59 -7.16 -10.48 -7.03
C LEU A 59 -8.52 -9.79 -7.14
N THR A 60 -9.06 -9.35 -6.02
CA THR A 60 -10.32 -8.60 -5.99
C THR A 60 -10.09 -7.10 -5.87
N ASP A 61 -9.02 -6.68 -5.16
CA ASP A 61 -8.65 -5.28 -5.07
C ASP A 61 -7.23 -5.15 -4.54
N LYS A 62 -6.63 -3.99 -4.78
CA LYS A 62 -5.32 -3.66 -4.22
C LYS A 62 -5.27 -2.19 -3.86
N LEU A 63 -4.46 -1.86 -2.86
CA LEU A 63 -4.31 -0.51 -2.34
C LEU A 63 -2.83 -0.23 -2.12
N LEU A 64 -2.33 0.85 -2.71
CA LEU A 64 -0.98 1.31 -2.44
C LEU A 64 -0.99 1.98 -1.06
N ILE A 65 -0.31 1.36 -0.09
CA ILE A 65 -0.35 1.82 1.32
C ILE A 65 0.91 2.54 1.75
N TYR A 66 1.98 2.44 0.98
CA TYR A 66 3.21 3.17 1.28
C TYR A 66 3.93 3.51 -0.03
N THR A 67 4.29 4.76 -0.17
CA THR A 67 5.21 5.22 -1.20
C THR A 67 5.81 6.54 -0.72
N ALA A 68 7.04 6.81 -1.10
CA ALA A 68 7.67 8.10 -0.84
C ALA A 68 7.70 8.88 -2.15
N LYS A 69 7.46 10.17 -2.07
CA LYS A 69 7.49 11.06 -3.23
C LYS A 69 7.89 12.46 -2.77
N ASP A 70 8.38 13.26 -3.70
CA ASP A 70 8.63 14.67 -3.43
C ASP A 70 7.40 15.48 -3.84
N ILE A 71 7.04 16.45 -3.01
CA ILE A 71 5.95 17.37 -3.32
C ILE A 71 6.42 18.80 -3.12
N GLN A 72 5.75 19.74 -3.77
CA GLN A 72 5.99 21.15 -3.50
C GLN A 72 5.18 21.56 -2.27
N TRP A 73 5.90 22.04 -1.24
CA TRP A 73 5.31 22.44 0.01
C TRP A 73 5.85 23.81 0.41
N LYS A 74 4.98 24.82 0.37
CA LYS A 74 5.36 26.21 0.76
C LYS A 74 6.65 26.67 0.08
N ASP A 75 6.69 26.67 -1.23
CA ASP A 75 7.84 27.11 -2.03
C ASP A 75 9.09 26.23 -1.97
N LYS A 76 9.01 25.08 -1.31
CA LYS A 76 10.12 24.13 -1.24
C LYS A 76 9.66 22.74 -1.69
N ILE A 77 10.61 21.94 -2.13
CA ILE A 77 10.36 20.54 -2.41
C ILE A 77 10.67 19.74 -1.16
N GLU A 78 9.66 19.08 -0.62
CA GLU A 78 9.79 18.27 0.60
C GLU A 78 9.40 16.82 0.31
N ASN A 79 9.96 15.93 1.11
CA ASN A 79 9.63 14.51 1.02
C ASN A 79 8.26 14.26 1.64
N CYS A 80 7.39 13.57 0.90
CA CYS A 80 6.07 13.17 1.39
C CYS A 80 5.99 11.66 1.33
N TYR A 81 5.54 11.04 2.40
CA TYR A 81 5.38 9.59 2.45
C TYR A 81 4.03 9.23 3.04
N ILE A 82 3.55 8.02 2.70
CA ILE A 82 2.28 7.52 3.21
C ILE A 82 2.55 6.63 4.42
N HIS A 83 1.89 6.94 5.53
CA HIS A 83 1.82 6.07 6.70
C HIS A 83 0.51 5.30 6.66
N TYR A 84 0.57 4.01 6.78
CA TYR A 84 -0.64 3.20 6.85
C TYR A 84 -0.86 2.72 8.27
N HIS A 85 -2.14 2.53 8.60
CA HIS A 85 -2.54 1.99 9.89
C HIS A 85 -3.76 1.11 9.69
N ILE A 86 -3.65 -0.15 10.09
CA ILE A 86 -4.75 -1.10 9.99
C ILE A 86 -5.42 -1.19 11.34
N ILE A 87 -6.67 -0.76 11.40
CA ILE A 87 -7.45 -0.72 12.65
C ILE A 87 -8.50 -1.81 12.59
N GLY A 88 -8.42 -2.76 13.55
CA GLY A 88 -9.34 -3.88 13.59
C GLY A 88 -9.17 -4.79 12.38
N SER A 89 -10.25 -5.43 11.97
CA SER A 89 -10.19 -6.44 10.92
C SER A 89 -10.60 -5.93 9.53
N ASN A 90 -11.12 -4.69 9.44
CA ASN A 90 -11.68 -4.23 8.18
C ASN A 90 -11.49 -2.74 7.89
N LYS A 91 -10.65 -2.06 8.64
CA LYS A 91 -10.46 -0.61 8.46
C LYS A 91 -8.99 -0.25 8.26
N ILE A 92 -8.73 0.58 7.26
CA ILE A 92 -7.36 1.01 6.93
C ILE A 92 -7.35 2.53 6.81
N THR A 93 -6.41 3.17 7.51
CA THR A 93 -6.20 4.61 7.40
C THR A 93 -4.85 4.87 6.76
N LEU A 94 -4.84 5.72 5.74
CA LEU A 94 -3.63 6.18 5.08
C LEU A 94 -3.43 7.67 5.39
N LYS A 95 -2.24 8.00 5.87
CA LYS A 95 -1.87 9.39 6.18
C LYS A 95 -0.69 9.78 5.31
N GLU A 96 -0.85 10.82 4.51
CA GLU A 96 0.27 11.40 3.78
C GLU A 96 0.94 12.44 4.67
N ILE A 97 2.21 12.22 4.95
CA ILE A 97 3.00 13.03 5.89
C ILE A 97 4.09 13.74 5.12
N VAL A 98 4.16 15.05 5.29
CA VAL A 98 5.26 15.84 4.74
C VAL A 98 6.35 15.94 5.80
N ALA A 99 7.55 15.49 5.46
CA ALA A 99 8.70 15.55 6.34
C ALA A 99 9.43 16.89 6.12
N VAL A 100 9.13 17.86 6.97
CA VAL A 100 9.83 19.15 6.95
C VAL A 100 10.85 19.17 8.09
N PRO A 101 11.86 20.10 8.06
CA PRO A 101 12.78 20.21 9.18
C PRO A 101 12.04 20.40 10.51
N GLU A 102 12.47 19.65 11.51
CA GLU A 102 11.99 19.73 12.89
C GLU A 102 10.62 19.13 13.17
N LYS A 103 9.81 18.77 12.15
CA LYS A 103 8.49 18.17 12.41
C LYS A 103 7.94 17.45 11.18
N ASN A 104 6.97 16.61 11.43
CA ASN A 104 6.17 15.99 10.39
C ASN A 104 4.80 16.65 10.36
N VAL A 105 4.31 16.95 9.16
CA VAL A 105 3.02 17.62 8.97
C VAL A 105 2.06 16.69 8.23
N LEU A 106 0.87 16.52 8.78
CA LEU A 106 -0.18 15.76 8.10
C LEU A 106 -0.65 16.56 6.88
N TYR A 107 -0.49 15.99 5.69
CA TYR A 107 -0.86 16.62 4.43
C TYR A 107 -2.24 16.17 3.98
N LYS A 108 -2.53 14.86 4.08
CA LYS A 108 -3.78 14.28 3.63
C LYS A 108 -4.04 13.00 4.40
N GLN A 109 -5.33 12.71 4.65
CA GLN A 109 -5.73 11.47 5.30
C GLN A 109 -6.90 10.85 4.55
N SER A 110 -6.85 9.54 4.37
CA SER A 110 -7.93 8.77 3.76
C SER A 110 -8.16 7.52 4.58
N SER A 111 -9.42 7.16 4.74
CA SER A 111 -9.80 5.92 5.42
C SER A 111 -10.58 5.03 4.50
N TYR A 112 -10.37 3.72 4.62
CA TYR A 112 -11.00 2.72 3.78
C TYR A 112 -11.64 1.66 4.65
N SER A 113 -12.79 1.16 4.20
CA SER A 113 -13.42 -0.03 4.77
C SER A 113 -13.31 -1.18 3.78
N PHE A 114 -13.02 -2.38 4.28
CA PHE A 114 -12.93 -3.57 3.44
C PHE A 114 -14.32 -4.23 3.38
N ILE A 115 -14.97 -4.18 2.23
CA ILE A 115 -16.32 -4.66 2.02
C ILE A 115 -16.36 -5.49 0.75
N ASN A 116 -16.74 -6.77 0.87
CA ASN A 116 -16.92 -7.69 -0.26
C ASN A 116 -15.71 -7.73 -1.19
N GLY A 117 -14.51 -7.81 -0.61
CA GLY A 117 -13.27 -7.90 -1.37
C GLY A 117 -12.75 -6.58 -1.91
N LYS A 118 -13.38 -5.46 -1.57
CA LYS A 118 -13.00 -4.14 -2.08
C LYS A 118 -12.65 -3.19 -0.93
N PHE A 119 -11.64 -2.35 -1.17
CA PHE A 119 -11.27 -1.27 -0.25
C PHE A 119 -12.04 -0.02 -0.66
N LYS A 120 -13.05 0.33 0.13
CA LYS A 120 -13.93 1.46 -0.18
C LYS A 120 -13.61 2.64 0.71
N VAL A 121 -13.53 3.84 0.10
CA VAL A 121 -13.26 5.07 0.84
C VAL A 121 -14.40 5.29 1.83
N SER A 122 -14.04 5.50 3.09
CA SER A 122 -14.95 5.87 4.15
C SER A 122 -15.00 7.39 4.26
N LYS A 123 -16.18 7.92 4.41
CA LYS A 123 -16.33 9.36 4.63
C LYS A 123 -16.34 9.68 6.12
#